data_7f1957f22057963ad6ca6069b5fe5a91
#
_entry.id   7f1957f22057963ad6ca6069b5fe5a91
#
_cell.length_a   1.000
_cell.length_b   1.000
_cell.length_c   1.000
_cell.angle_alpha   90.00
_cell.angle_beta   90.00
_cell.angle_gamma   90.00
#
_symmetry.space_group_name_H-M   'P 1'
#
loop_
_entity.id
_entity.type
_entity.pdbx_description
1 polymer ?
#
loop_
_entity_poly.entity_id
_entity_poly.type
_entity_poly.pdbx_seq_one_letter_code
_entity_poly.pdbx_strand_id
1 'polypeptide(L)'
;MNLNYAIFRSEPIYTLKDLAQIGSHNKREKKAYNSNPDIVLEKIKDNIELKPLADKYVKGFYNITEEYKKEHDERMKTERTDRKKTFNQMLNKSKNVVADKLLFTATNEFFKDMNKDDIKKWADTCMEFVYNDLGYKKE
;
A
#
# COMPACT_ATOMS: atom_id res chain seq x y z
N MET A 1 21.12 26.52 -11.32
CA MET A 1 20.71 25.24 -11.94
C MET A 1 19.70 24.58 -11.04
N ASN A 2 18.48 24.44 -11.47
CA ASN A 2 17.45 23.72 -10.72
C ASN A 2 17.63 22.22 -10.95
N LEU A 3 18.03 21.50 -9.93
CA LEU A 3 18.15 20.04 -9.98
C LEU A 3 16.81 19.41 -9.62
N ASN A 4 16.25 18.64 -10.53
CA ASN A 4 15.08 17.81 -10.25
C ASN A 4 15.54 16.46 -9.71
N TYR A 5 15.05 16.12 -8.52
CA TYR A 5 15.32 14.85 -7.89
C TYR A 5 14.07 13.96 -7.94
N ALA A 6 14.27 12.73 -8.35
CA ALA A 6 13.25 11.69 -8.21
C ALA A 6 13.69 10.72 -7.09
N ILE A 7 12.75 10.34 -6.25
CA ILE A 7 13.00 9.43 -5.13
C ILE A 7 12.03 8.26 -5.22
N PHE A 8 12.58 7.07 -5.09
CA PHE A 8 11.84 5.84 -4.88
C PHE A 8 12.21 5.26 -3.51
N ARG A 9 11.19 4.87 -2.74
CA ARG A 9 11.37 4.17 -1.45
C ARG A 9 10.44 2.97 -1.38
N SER A 10 10.95 1.90 -0.78
CA SER A 10 10.16 0.71 -0.45
C SER A 10 10.25 0.46 1.04
N GLU A 11 9.10 0.34 1.69
CA GLU A 11 8.99 0.04 3.12
C GLU A 11 8.10 -1.18 3.32
N PRO A 12 8.59 -2.23 3.99
CA PRO A 12 7.76 -3.39 4.29
C PRO A 12 6.75 -3.06 5.40
N ILE A 13 5.55 -3.61 5.26
CA ILE A 13 4.49 -3.55 6.27
C ILE A 13 4.36 -4.93 6.90
N TYR A 14 4.53 -5.02 8.21
CA TYR A 14 4.57 -6.30 8.93
C TYR A 14 3.26 -6.66 9.64
N THR A 15 2.38 -5.70 9.89
CA THR A 15 1.13 -5.94 10.62
C THR A 15 -0.08 -5.46 9.86
N LEU A 16 -1.22 -6.15 10.06
CA LEU A 16 -2.51 -5.72 9.50
C LEU A 16 -2.98 -4.40 10.11
N LYS A 17 -2.58 -4.10 11.35
CA LYS A 17 -2.85 -2.80 11.98
C LYS A 17 -2.20 -1.66 11.22
N ASP A 18 -0.93 -1.80 10.88
CA ASP A 18 -0.20 -0.79 10.10
C ASP A 18 -0.79 -0.66 8.69
N LEU A 19 -1.17 -1.78 8.06
CA LEU A 19 -1.85 -1.77 6.77
C LEU A 19 -3.18 -1.01 6.84
N ALA A 20 -3.97 -1.20 7.89
CA ALA A 20 -5.21 -0.47 8.11
C ALA A 20 -4.98 1.03 8.29
N GLN A 21 -3.97 1.42 9.05
CA GLN A 21 -3.60 2.82 9.26
C GLN A 21 -3.17 3.50 7.95
N ILE A 22 -2.35 2.82 7.16
CA ILE A 22 -1.92 3.32 5.84
C ILE A 22 -3.11 3.43 4.90
N GLY A 23 -4.03 2.48 4.90
CA GLY A 23 -5.26 2.52 4.12
C GLY A 23 -6.13 3.74 4.45
N SER A 24 -6.37 3.97 5.73
CA SER A 24 -7.11 5.15 6.21
C SER A 24 -6.42 6.46 5.83
N HIS A 25 -5.10 6.51 5.93
CA HIS A 25 -4.33 7.68 5.53
C HIS A 25 -4.42 7.94 4.03
N ASN A 26 -4.21 6.91 3.21
CA ASN A 26 -4.23 7.03 1.75
C ASN A 26 -5.62 7.40 1.23
N LYS A 27 -6.66 6.86 1.83
CA LYS A 27 -8.06 7.17 1.48
C LYS A 27 -8.59 8.46 2.10
N ARG A 28 -7.78 9.16 2.91
CA ARG A 28 -8.16 10.39 3.59
C ARG A 28 -9.45 10.26 4.40
N GLU A 29 -9.56 9.18 5.18
CA GLU A 29 -10.76 8.90 5.99
C GLU A 29 -10.88 9.75 7.25
N LYS A 30 -9.80 10.41 7.68
CA LYS A 30 -9.81 11.28 8.86
C LYS A 30 -10.44 12.64 8.56
N LYS A 31 -11.15 13.18 9.52
CA LYS A 31 -11.76 14.51 9.43
C LYS A 31 -10.77 15.67 9.62
N ALA A 32 -9.65 15.40 10.29
CA ALA A 32 -8.60 16.39 10.54
C ALA A 32 -7.23 15.73 10.56
N TYR A 33 -6.21 16.46 10.12
CA TYR A 33 -4.81 16.01 10.01
C TYR A 33 -3.87 16.96 10.76
N ASN A 34 -4.13 17.16 12.06
CA ASN A 34 -3.37 18.09 12.88
C ASN A 34 -1.87 17.75 12.99
N SER A 35 -1.53 16.46 12.88
CA SER A 35 -0.14 15.98 12.92
C SER A 35 0.59 16.06 11.56
N ASN A 36 -0.11 16.40 10.50
CA ASN A 36 0.47 16.51 9.16
C ASN A 36 -0.07 17.74 8.45
N PRO A 37 0.59 18.89 8.61
CA PRO A 37 0.15 20.17 8.05
C PRO A 37 0.22 20.22 6.51
N ASP A 38 0.93 19.30 5.88
CA ASP A 38 1.04 19.23 4.41
C ASP A 38 -0.24 18.71 3.76
N ILE A 39 -1.15 18.12 4.54
CA ILE A 39 -2.44 17.67 4.03
C ILE A 39 -3.44 18.82 4.02
N VAL A 40 -3.78 19.27 2.83
CA VAL A 40 -4.77 20.34 2.61
C VAL A 40 -6.13 19.70 2.34
N LEU A 41 -7.06 19.77 3.31
CA LEU A 41 -8.37 19.13 3.24
C LEU A 41 -9.17 19.51 1.98
N GLU A 42 -9.13 20.76 1.58
CA GLU A 42 -9.85 21.27 0.41
C GLU A 42 -9.36 20.65 -0.91
N LYS A 43 -8.11 20.17 -0.95
CA LYS A 43 -7.48 19.56 -2.13
C LYS A 43 -7.61 18.05 -2.19
N ILE A 44 -8.18 17.40 -1.18
CA ILE A 44 -8.35 15.94 -1.15
C ILE A 44 -9.14 15.44 -2.37
N LYS A 45 -10.13 16.21 -2.80
CA LYS A 45 -10.94 15.92 -4.01
C LYS A 45 -10.12 15.83 -5.30
N ASP A 46 -8.93 16.44 -5.31
CA ASP A 46 -8.05 16.46 -6.47
C ASP A 46 -7.10 15.24 -6.52
N ASN A 47 -7.10 14.40 -5.47
CA ASN A 47 -6.34 13.17 -5.44
C ASN A 47 -6.82 12.19 -6.51
N ILE A 48 -5.88 11.52 -7.15
CA ILE A 48 -6.15 10.53 -8.20
C ILE A 48 -5.87 9.14 -7.66
N GLU A 49 -6.85 8.24 -7.72
CA GLU A 49 -6.64 6.81 -7.49
C GLU A 49 -6.51 6.10 -8.85
N LEU A 50 -5.33 5.54 -9.14
CA LEU A 50 -5.08 4.84 -10.41
C LEU A 50 -5.83 3.52 -10.50
N LYS A 51 -5.89 2.80 -9.41
CA LYS A 51 -6.63 1.54 -9.26
C LYS A 51 -7.44 1.58 -7.98
N PRO A 52 -8.65 2.15 -8.03
CA PRO A 52 -9.48 2.26 -6.83
C PRO A 52 -9.79 0.90 -6.22
N LEU A 53 -9.59 0.76 -4.92
CA LEU A 53 -10.01 -0.39 -4.15
C LEU A 53 -11.31 -0.02 -3.42
N ALA A 54 -12.40 -0.70 -3.75
CA ALA A 54 -13.72 -0.45 -3.14
C ALA A 54 -13.73 -0.72 -1.63
N ASP A 55 -12.97 -1.72 -1.20
CA ASP A 55 -12.86 -2.15 0.19
C ASP A 55 -11.63 -1.53 0.89
N LYS A 56 -11.60 -1.67 2.22
CA LYS A 56 -10.43 -1.35 3.02
C LYS A 56 -9.26 -2.29 2.66
N TYR A 57 -8.02 -1.82 2.85
CA TYR A 57 -6.81 -2.57 2.49
C TYR A 57 -6.71 -3.92 3.20
N VAL A 58 -7.12 -4.00 4.48
CA VAL A 58 -7.13 -5.26 5.23
C VAL A 58 -8.08 -6.28 4.60
N LYS A 59 -9.26 -5.85 4.16
CA LYS A 59 -10.20 -6.73 3.46
C LYS A 59 -9.63 -7.19 2.12
N GLY A 60 -9.01 -6.29 1.38
CA GLY A 60 -8.28 -6.62 0.15
C GLY A 60 -7.18 -7.66 0.39
N PHE A 61 -6.40 -7.49 1.47
CA PHE A 61 -5.39 -8.45 1.87
C PHE A 61 -5.99 -9.85 2.12
N TYR A 62 -7.09 -9.94 2.87
CA TYR A 62 -7.74 -11.22 3.11
C TYR A 62 -8.30 -11.86 1.84
N ASN A 63 -8.83 -11.09 0.92
CA ASN A 63 -9.31 -11.59 -0.37
C ASN A 63 -8.17 -12.20 -1.20
N ILE A 64 -7.03 -11.53 -1.25
CA ILE A 64 -5.84 -11.99 -2.00
C ILE A 64 -5.22 -13.24 -1.35
N THR A 65 -5.25 -13.33 -0.03
CA THR A 65 -4.60 -14.41 0.74
C THR A 65 -5.54 -15.55 1.13
N GLU A 66 -6.76 -15.58 0.63
CA GLU A 66 -7.77 -16.58 1.00
C GLU A 66 -7.29 -18.03 0.79
N GLU A 67 -6.63 -18.31 -0.31
CA GLU A 67 -6.09 -19.64 -0.60
C GLU A 67 -5.00 -20.03 0.40
N TYR A 68 -4.08 -19.12 0.70
CA TYR A 68 -3.04 -19.36 1.72
C TYR A 68 -3.65 -19.62 3.10
N LYS A 69 -4.72 -18.92 3.42
CA LYS A 69 -5.45 -19.16 4.67
C LYS A 69 -6.04 -20.57 4.70
N LYS A 70 -6.67 -21.00 3.62
CA LYS A 70 -7.22 -22.36 3.49
C LYS A 70 -6.12 -23.43 3.66
N GLU A 71 -5.01 -23.28 2.98
CA GLU A 71 -3.86 -24.17 3.11
C GLU A 71 -3.30 -24.21 4.52
N HIS A 72 -3.21 -23.06 5.18
CA HIS A 72 -2.78 -22.97 6.58
C HIS A 72 -3.74 -23.71 7.50
N ASP A 73 -5.03 -23.48 7.36
CA ASP A 73 -6.07 -24.10 8.19
C ASP A 73 -6.06 -25.63 8.01
N GLU A 74 -5.87 -26.13 6.80
CA GLU A 74 -5.71 -27.58 6.54
C GLU A 74 -4.46 -28.15 7.23
N ARG A 75 -3.32 -27.50 7.15
CA ARG A 75 -2.11 -27.93 7.86
C ARG A 75 -2.31 -27.96 9.38
N MET A 76 -3.07 -27.01 9.93
CA MET A 76 -3.31 -26.93 11.37
C MET A 76 -4.19 -28.06 11.88
N LYS A 77 -4.96 -28.75 11.03
CA LYS A 77 -5.77 -29.91 11.45
C LYS A 77 -4.91 -31.05 11.99
N THR A 78 -3.73 -31.25 11.39
CA THR A 78 -2.81 -32.33 11.76
C THR A 78 -1.61 -31.87 12.59
N GLU A 79 -1.49 -30.57 12.87
CA GLU A 79 -0.41 -30.02 13.66
C GLU A 79 -0.54 -30.39 15.14
N ARG A 80 0.59 -30.48 15.84
CA ARG A 80 0.63 -30.68 17.29
C ARG A 80 -0.11 -29.56 18.00
N THR A 81 -0.88 -29.89 19.02
CA THR A 81 -1.75 -28.94 19.77
C THR A 81 -0.96 -27.73 20.28
N ASP A 82 0.27 -27.91 20.74
CA ASP A 82 1.15 -26.86 21.24
C ASP A 82 1.69 -25.92 20.14
N ARG A 83 1.58 -26.31 18.88
CA ARG A 83 2.02 -25.54 17.71
C ARG A 83 0.89 -24.95 16.88
N LYS A 84 -0.36 -25.33 17.20
CA LYS A 84 -1.53 -24.80 16.48
C LYS A 84 -1.65 -23.30 16.64
N LYS A 85 -1.82 -22.61 15.51
CA LYS A 85 -2.03 -21.16 15.45
C LYS A 85 -3.09 -20.84 14.42
N THR A 86 -3.92 -19.84 14.70
CA THR A 86 -4.79 -19.27 13.67
C THR A 86 -3.94 -18.55 12.61
N PHE A 87 -4.50 -18.33 11.45
CA PHE A 87 -3.84 -17.58 10.38
C PHE A 87 -3.37 -16.18 10.86
N ASN A 88 -4.23 -15.47 11.59
CA ASN A 88 -3.88 -14.17 12.17
C ASN A 88 -2.76 -14.25 13.21
N GLN A 89 -2.77 -15.28 14.06
CA GLN A 89 -1.67 -15.50 15.01
C GLN A 89 -0.36 -15.77 14.31
N MET A 90 -0.38 -16.53 13.21
CA MET A 90 0.81 -16.75 12.38
C MET A 90 1.33 -15.44 11.78
N LEU A 91 0.45 -14.61 11.22
CA LEU A 91 0.82 -13.31 10.65
C LEU A 91 1.43 -12.36 11.68
N ASN A 92 0.90 -12.35 12.90
CA ASN A 92 1.36 -11.45 13.96
C ASN A 92 2.65 -11.89 14.65
N LYS A 93 2.94 -13.19 14.69
CA LYS A 93 4.13 -13.72 15.38
C LYS A 93 5.38 -13.77 14.52
N SER A 94 5.23 -13.83 13.22
CA SER A 94 6.36 -13.86 12.29
C SER A 94 6.62 -12.44 11.79
N LYS A 95 7.87 -12.11 11.55
CA LYS A 95 8.25 -10.88 10.84
C LYS A 95 7.94 -11.03 9.34
N ASN A 96 6.76 -11.55 9.02
CA ASN A 96 6.33 -11.70 7.64
C ASN A 96 5.86 -10.35 7.11
N VAL A 97 6.30 -10.04 5.92
CA VAL A 97 5.82 -8.87 5.19
C VAL A 97 4.41 -9.15 4.67
N VAL A 98 3.43 -8.39 5.12
CA VAL A 98 2.03 -8.51 4.66
C VAL A 98 1.77 -7.64 3.43
N ALA A 99 2.50 -6.55 3.26
CA ALA A 99 2.43 -5.68 2.10
C ALA A 99 3.71 -4.85 1.97
N ASP A 100 3.98 -4.33 0.80
CA ASP A 100 5.02 -3.34 0.55
C ASP A 100 4.39 -1.98 0.27
N LYS A 101 4.87 -0.97 0.97
CA LYS A 101 4.54 0.42 0.69
C LYS A 101 5.60 0.99 -0.25
N LEU A 102 5.19 1.34 -1.45
CA LEU A 102 6.05 1.95 -2.44
C LEU A 102 5.75 3.45 -2.54
N LEU A 103 6.76 4.26 -2.44
CA LEU A 103 6.66 5.71 -2.56
C LEU A 103 7.50 6.19 -3.73
N PHE A 104 6.85 6.89 -4.65
CA PHE A 104 7.50 7.63 -5.73
C PHE A 104 7.24 9.11 -5.52
N THR A 105 8.29 9.91 -5.52
CA THR A 105 8.17 11.36 -5.43
C THR A 105 9.25 12.05 -6.25
N ALA A 106 9.04 13.31 -6.51
CA ALA A 106 10.00 14.19 -7.16
C ALA A 106 9.92 15.59 -6.56
N THR A 107 10.84 16.47 -6.94
CA THR A 107 10.81 17.86 -6.48
C THR A 107 9.57 18.58 -6.98
N ASN A 108 9.10 19.57 -6.23
CA ASN A 108 7.93 20.37 -6.61
C ASN A 108 8.10 21.03 -8.00
N GLU A 109 9.30 21.41 -8.34
CA GLU A 109 9.62 22.01 -9.65
C GLU A 109 9.31 21.06 -10.82
N PHE A 110 9.47 19.75 -10.61
CA PHE A 110 9.14 18.74 -11.63
C PHE A 110 7.64 18.72 -11.95
N PHE A 111 6.79 18.94 -10.95
CA PHE A 111 5.33 18.89 -11.11
C PHE A 111 4.68 20.23 -11.42
N LYS A 112 5.44 21.33 -11.35
CA LYS A 112 4.93 22.71 -11.38
C LYS A 112 4.04 23.03 -12.56
N ASP A 113 4.41 22.57 -13.75
CA ASP A 113 3.69 22.86 -14.99
C ASP A 113 2.87 21.68 -15.50
N MET A 114 2.70 20.63 -14.69
CA MET A 114 1.94 19.45 -15.04
C MET A 114 0.44 19.62 -14.77
N ASN A 115 -0.37 19.25 -15.76
CA ASN A 115 -1.81 19.07 -15.57
C ASN A 115 -2.13 17.65 -15.01
N LYS A 116 -3.41 17.36 -14.78
CA LYS A 116 -3.82 16.04 -14.25
C LYS A 116 -3.42 14.89 -15.19
N ASP A 117 -3.48 15.07 -16.49
CA ASP A 117 -3.14 14.03 -17.46
C ASP A 117 -1.63 13.75 -17.45
N ASP A 118 -0.80 14.77 -17.30
CA ASP A 118 0.65 14.62 -17.19
C ASP A 118 1.05 13.90 -15.91
N ILE A 119 0.41 14.23 -14.79
CA ILE A 119 0.62 13.55 -13.49
C ILE A 119 0.20 12.08 -13.59
N LYS A 120 -0.91 11.79 -14.25
CA LYS A 120 -1.37 10.42 -14.48
C LYS A 120 -0.39 9.63 -15.34
N LYS A 121 0.14 10.21 -16.41
CA LYS A 121 1.17 9.57 -17.24
C LYS A 121 2.43 9.27 -16.44
N TRP A 122 2.87 10.22 -15.60
CA TRP A 122 4.00 9.99 -14.70
C TRP A 122 3.74 8.84 -13.75
N ALA A 123 2.55 8.79 -13.13
CA ALA A 123 2.15 7.72 -12.24
C ALA A 123 2.05 6.36 -12.96
N ASP A 124 1.52 6.33 -14.17
CA ASP A 124 1.48 5.12 -15.01
C ASP A 124 2.89 4.60 -15.32
N THR A 125 3.83 5.50 -15.61
CA THR A 125 5.24 5.15 -15.79
C THR A 125 5.87 4.56 -14.53
N CYS A 126 5.57 5.11 -13.35
CA CYS A 126 5.98 4.52 -12.07
C CYS A 126 5.41 3.11 -11.90
N MET A 127 4.15 2.88 -12.26
CA MET A 127 3.53 1.56 -12.20
C MET A 127 4.14 0.57 -13.19
N GLU A 128 4.52 1.00 -14.37
CA GLU A 128 5.27 0.15 -15.32
C GLU A 128 6.60 -0.33 -14.72
N PHE A 129 7.32 0.54 -14.03
CA PHE A 129 8.53 0.18 -13.31
C PHE A 129 8.22 -0.88 -12.23
N VAL A 130 7.16 -0.72 -11.46
CA VAL A 130 6.72 -1.69 -10.44
C VAL A 130 6.46 -3.07 -11.05
N TYR A 131 5.77 -3.12 -12.18
CA TYR A 131 5.43 -4.40 -12.82
C TYR A 131 6.59 -5.04 -13.58
N ASN A 132 7.31 -4.25 -14.36
CA ASN A 132 8.33 -4.75 -15.30
C ASN A 132 9.69 -4.94 -14.64
N ASP A 133 10.12 -4.02 -13.78
CA ASP A 133 11.44 -4.05 -13.17
C ASP A 133 11.43 -4.67 -11.76
N LEU A 134 10.41 -4.38 -10.95
CA LEU A 134 10.28 -4.95 -9.61
C LEU A 134 9.53 -6.29 -9.59
N GLY A 135 8.84 -6.66 -10.66
CA GLY A 135 8.21 -7.97 -10.82
C GLY A 135 6.89 -8.16 -10.07
N TYR A 136 6.24 -7.10 -9.62
CA TYR A 136 4.91 -7.20 -9.02
C TYR A 136 3.84 -7.55 -10.06
N LYS A 137 2.85 -8.33 -9.66
CA LYS A 137 1.73 -8.69 -10.54
C LYS A 137 0.73 -7.55 -10.66
N LYS A 138 0.10 -7.44 -11.82
CA LYS A 138 -0.93 -6.41 -12.08
C LYS A 138 -2.29 -6.70 -11.41
N GLU A 139 -2.46 -7.90 -10.91
CA GLU A 139 -3.71 -8.37 -10.29
C GLU A 139 -3.90 -7.84 -8.86
#